data_5d93dd886ec011982f25c4eb391bf3a0
#
_entry.id   5d93dd886ec011982f25c4eb391bf3a0
#
_cell.length_a   1.000
_cell.length_b   1.000
_cell.length_c   1.000
_cell.angle_alpha   90.00
_cell.angle_beta   90.00
_cell.angle_gamma   90.00
#
_symmetry.space_group_name_H-M   'P 1'
#
loop_
_entity.id
_entity.type
_entity.pdbx_description
1 polymer ?
#
loop_
_entity_poly.entity_id
_entity_poly.type
_entity_poly.pdbx_seq_one_letter_code
_entity_poly.pdbx_strand_id
1 'polypeptide(L)'
;MIKCKAVRRELQMKEVLRDIDEVIENMRSFIAEIQKQDPSFYAVYPMVFHDPIEDESSRLLESHWQLPEEYIYFLKHYVVEGITWNTGDYLNLQIFGATDLVRGQDGYNYNPVTEEVISDWPQHYLVIATDEGDPYCIDLSRGDTAIFTAYHGAGRWDFEMAYDHLVAFLQSVLVPSHLEEEQLEEHSYNYYEVYITGNGKDKLKTLLLLKKIMSCDYSIARKSLEQTPILIYRGVEAGVLQLEKELQAIS
;
A
#
# COMPACT_ATOMS: atom_id res chain seq x y z
N MET A 1 -18.30 -28.41 29.44
CA MET A 1 -18.27 -27.11 28.73
C MET A 1 -17.03 -26.89 27.85
N ILE A 2 -15.88 -27.49 28.11
CA ILE A 2 -14.64 -27.35 27.36
C ILE A 2 -14.69 -28.00 25.97
N LYS A 3 -15.31 -29.20 25.84
CA LYS A 3 -15.42 -29.91 24.54
C LYS A 3 -16.23 -29.15 23.46
N CYS A 4 -17.28 -28.46 23.84
CA CYS A 4 -18.10 -27.69 22.86
C CYS A 4 -17.35 -26.48 22.29
N LYS A 5 -16.48 -25.82 23.05
CA LYS A 5 -15.68 -24.70 22.55
C LYS A 5 -14.60 -25.14 21.56
N ALA A 6 -13.93 -26.28 21.84
CA ALA A 6 -12.91 -26.84 20.96
C ALA A 6 -13.48 -27.25 19.59
N VAL A 7 -14.60 -27.97 19.58
CA VAL A 7 -15.27 -28.40 18.34
C VAL A 7 -15.75 -27.19 17.52
N ARG A 8 -16.30 -26.16 18.13
CA ARG A 8 -16.74 -24.95 17.43
C ARG A 8 -15.58 -24.20 16.79
N ARG A 9 -14.43 -24.09 17.49
CA ARG A 9 -13.22 -23.46 16.94
C ARG A 9 -12.64 -24.25 15.78
N GLU A 10 -12.62 -25.57 15.88
CA GLU A 10 -12.14 -26.46 14.79
C GLU A 10 -13.02 -26.37 13.54
N LEU A 11 -14.37 -26.30 13.69
CA LEU A 11 -15.29 -26.11 12.57
C LEU A 11 -15.13 -24.74 11.92
N GLN A 12 -14.99 -23.69 12.71
CA GLN A 12 -14.78 -22.33 12.23
C GLN A 12 -13.44 -22.22 11.48
N MET A 13 -12.36 -22.84 12.00
CA MET A 13 -11.07 -22.86 11.31
C MET A 13 -11.15 -23.58 9.96
N LYS A 14 -11.82 -24.73 9.88
CA LYS A 14 -12.03 -25.45 8.60
C LYS A 14 -12.81 -24.62 7.57
N GLU A 15 -13.74 -23.79 8.02
CA GLU A 15 -14.48 -22.87 7.16
C GLU A 15 -13.57 -21.78 6.59
N VAL A 16 -12.77 -21.15 7.42
CA VAL A 16 -11.82 -20.10 7.00
C VAL A 16 -10.76 -20.66 6.02
N LEU A 17 -10.20 -21.84 6.29
CA LEU A 17 -9.22 -22.45 5.38
C LEU A 17 -9.84 -22.76 4.02
N ARG A 18 -11.09 -23.22 3.98
CA ARG A 18 -11.84 -23.40 2.73
C ARG A 18 -12.06 -22.09 1.99
N ASP A 19 -12.32 -21.00 2.71
CA ASP A 19 -12.52 -19.68 2.11
C ASP A 19 -11.21 -19.14 1.50
N ILE A 20 -10.05 -19.47 2.09
CA ILE A 20 -8.73 -19.20 1.50
C ILE A 20 -8.58 -20.01 0.19
N ASP A 21 -8.88 -21.31 0.19
CA ASP A 21 -8.80 -22.15 -1.00
C ASP A 21 -9.67 -21.59 -2.14
N GLU A 22 -10.90 -21.17 -1.84
CA GLU A 22 -11.83 -20.62 -2.80
C GLU A 22 -11.33 -19.29 -3.40
N VAL A 23 -10.81 -18.36 -2.58
CA VAL A 23 -10.29 -17.10 -3.10
C VAL A 23 -9.05 -17.32 -3.98
N ILE A 24 -8.18 -18.26 -3.62
CA ILE A 24 -7.02 -18.60 -4.44
C ILE A 24 -7.43 -19.19 -5.79
N GLU A 25 -8.43 -20.06 -5.84
CA GLU A 25 -8.95 -20.58 -7.12
C GLU A 25 -9.57 -19.47 -7.98
N ASN A 26 -10.24 -18.50 -7.37
CA ASN A 26 -10.73 -17.33 -8.08
C ASN A 26 -9.57 -16.47 -8.63
N MET A 27 -8.51 -16.25 -7.84
CA MET A 27 -7.32 -15.53 -8.29
C MET A 27 -6.62 -16.28 -9.43
N ARG A 28 -6.48 -17.60 -9.36
CA ARG A 28 -5.93 -18.42 -10.46
C ARG A 28 -6.76 -18.31 -11.75
N SER A 29 -8.08 -18.33 -11.61
CA SER A 29 -9.00 -18.18 -12.74
C SER A 29 -8.86 -16.79 -13.39
N PHE A 30 -8.74 -15.74 -12.58
CA PHE A 30 -8.50 -14.39 -13.05
C PHE A 30 -7.15 -14.24 -13.77
N ILE A 31 -6.08 -14.82 -13.22
CA ILE A 31 -4.76 -14.86 -13.87
C ILE A 31 -4.83 -15.56 -15.23
N ALA A 32 -5.52 -16.71 -15.31
CA ALA A 32 -5.67 -17.45 -16.57
C ALA A 32 -6.43 -16.63 -17.63
N GLU A 33 -7.41 -15.83 -17.21
CA GLU A 33 -8.13 -14.92 -18.11
C GLU A 33 -7.24 -13.78 -18.61
N ILE A 34 -6.46 -13.12 -17.75
CA ILE A 34 -5.48 -12.09 -18.15
C ILE A 34 -4.44 -12.67 -19.10
N GLN A 35 -3.89 -13.84 -18.78
CA GLN A 35 -2.91 -14.50 -19.64
C GLN A 35 -3.44 -14.76 -21.04
N LYS A 36 -4.73 -15.06 -21.17
CA LYS A 36 -5.40 -15.28 -22.43
C LYS A 36 -5.72 -13.99 -23.17
N GLN A 37 -6.17 -12.95 -22.45
CA GLN A 37 -6.61 -11.67 -23.02
C GLN A 37 -5.41 -10.79 -23.39
N ASP A 38 -4.39 -10.71 -22.53
CA ASP A 38 -3.18 -9.90 -22.74
C ASP A 38 -1.90 -10.71 -22.40
N PRO A 39 -1.47 -11.61 -23.30
CA PRO A 39 -0.24 -12.38 -23.10
C PRO A 39 1.01 -11.50 -22.96
N SER A 40 1.01 -10.30 -23.57
CA SER A 40 2.14 -9.39 -23.53
C SER A 40 2.30 -8.77 -22.13
N PHE A 41 1.21 -8.36 -21.53
CA PHE A 41 1.19 -7.89 -20.14
C PHE A 41 1.63 -8.99 -19.19
N TYR A 42 1.05 -10.19 -19.30
CA TYR A 42 1.39 -11.33 -18.45
C TYR A 42 2.87 -11.75 -18.57
N ALA A 43 3.48 -11.64 -19.74
CA ALA A 43 4.89 -11.93 -19.93
C ALA A 43 5.83 -10.95 -19.18
N VAL A 44 5.38 -9.72 -18.95
CA VAL A 44 6.13 -8.69 -18.21
C VAL A 44 5.85 -8.80 -16.71
N TYR A 45 4.61 -9.12 -16.33
CA TYR A 45 4.13 -9.16 -14.95
C TYR A 45 3.50 -10.53 -14.63
N PRO A 46 4.31 -11.59 -14.51
CA PRO A 46 3.79 -12.92 -14.22
C PRO A 46 3.29 -12.97 -12.78
N MET A 47 2.03 -13.41 -12.63
CA MET A 47 1.41 -13.64 -11.34
C MET A 47 1.30 -15.16 -11.13
N VAL A 48 2.06 -15.72 -10.20
CA VAL A 48 2.17 -17.17 -10.05
C VAL A 48 1.93 -17.58 -8.60
N PHE A 49 0.87 -18.37 -8.39
CA PHE A 49 0.71 -19.12 -7.15
C PHE A 49 1.41 -20.47 -7.28
N HIS A 50 2.19 -20.82 -6.27
CA HIS A 50 2.89 -22.08 -6.23
C HIS A 50 1.98 -23.19 -5.70
N ASP A 51 2.25 -24.42 -6.15
CA ASP A 51 1.67 -25.61 -5.51
C ASP A 51 2.33 -25.84 -4.14
N PRO A 52 1.64 -26.54 -3.22
CA PRO A 52 2.18 -26.80 -1.90
C PRO A 52 3.53 -27.51 -1.99
N ILE A 53 4.56 -26.90 -1.40
CA ILE A 53 5.88 -27.50 -1.28
C ILE A 53 6.08 -27.91 0.16
N GLU A 54 6.45 -29.18 0.41
CA GLU A 54 6.96 -29.61 1.72
C GLU A 54 8.33 -28.98 1.94
N ASP A 55 8.41 -27.85 2.66
CA ASP A 55 9.64 -27.09 2.76
C ASP A 55 10.08 -26.75 4.18
N GLU A 56 11.43 -26.66 4.34
CA GLU A 56 12.12 -26.17 5.52
C GLU A 56 11.83 -24.69 5.82
N SER A 57 11.52 -23.89 4.80
CA SER A 57 11.24 -22.45 4.91
C SER A 57 10.12 -22.16 5.89
N SER A 58 9.10 -22.99 5.97
CA SER A 58 8.00 -22.84 6.90
C SER A 58 8.42 -22.98 8.37
N ARG A 59 9.48 -23.74 8.64
CA ARG A 59 10.04 -23.90 9.99
C ARG A 59 10.78 -22.64 10.46
N LEU A 60 11.43 -21.92 9.53
CA LEU A 60 12.10 -20.66 9.83
C LEU A 60 11.10 -19.58 10.25
N LEU A 61 9.94 -19.51 9.59
CA LEU A 61 8.89 -18.55 9.95
C LEU A 61 8.35 -18.76 11.36
N GLU A 62 8.08 -20.02 11.73
CA GLU A 62 7.59 -20.38 13.05
C GLU A 62 8.60 -20.07 14.17
N SER A 63 9.89 -19.95 13.84
CA SER A 63 10.94 -19.57 14.79
C SER A 63 11.07 -18.06 15.00
N HIS A 64 10.57 -17.24 14.05
CA HIS A 64 10.68 -15.77 14.10
C HIS A 64 9.44 -15.10 14.70
N TRP A 65 8.24 -15.62 14.36
CA TRP A 65 6.97 -15.01 14.74
C TRP A 65 5.94 -16.04 15.17
N GLN A 66 5.06 -15.65 16.09
CA GLN A 66 3.83 -16.40 16.38
C GLN A 66 2.76 -15.97 15.37
N LEU A 67 2.80 -16.59 14.19
CA LEU A 67 1.88 -16.28 13.11
C LEU A 67 0.48 -16.88 13.38
N PRO A 68 -0.60 -16.20 12.93
CA PRO A 68 -1.94 -16.79 12.91
C PRO A 68 -1.97 -18.06 12.05
N GLU A 69 -2.76 -19.06 12.47
CA GLU A 69 -2.84 -20.37 11.83
C GLU A 69 -3.31 -20.26 10.35
N GLU A 70 -4.23 -19.36 10.06
CA GLU A 70 -4.73 -19.05 8.72
C GLU A 70 -3.60 -18.53 7.81
N TYR A 71 -2.77 -17.62 8.34
CA TYR A 71 -1.67 -17.07 7.56
C TYR A 71 -0.56 -18.09 7.33
N ILE A 72 -0.28 -18.95 8.30
CA ILE A 72 0.63 -20.10 8.12
C ILE A 72 0.13 -21.01 7.01
N TYR A 73 -1.18 -21.31 7.00
CA TYR A 73 -1.79 -22.12 5.96
C TYR A 73 -1.60 -21.51 4.57
N PHE A 74 -1.90 -20.21 4.43
CA PHE A 74 -1.73 -19.46 3.18
C PHE A 74 -0.27 -19.52 2.69
N LEU A 75 0.70 -19.24 3.53
CA LEU A 75 2.12 -19.28 3.19
C LEU A 75 2.57 -20.68 2.74
N LYS A 76 2.17 -21.73 3.46
CA LYS A 76 2.59 -23.11 3.18
C LYS A 76 1.99 -23.68 1.91
N HIS A 77 0.76 -23.31 1.58
CA HIS A 77 0.02 -23.93 0.51
C HIS A 77 0.04 -23.15 -0.80
N TYR A 78 0.24 -21.84 -0.76
CA TYR A 78 0.03 -21.00 -1.94
C TYR A 78 1.15 -20.02 -2.23
N VAL A 79 1.84 -19.49 -1.22
CA VAL A 79 2.80 -18.38 -1.41
C VAL A 79 4.14 -18.71 -0.75
N VAL A 80 4.88 -19.63 -1.38
CA VAL A 80 6.24 -19.97 -0.94
C VAL A 80 7.19 -18.84 -1.31
N GLU A 81 7.13 -18.38 -2.57
CA GLU A 81 7.84 -17.19 -3.06
C GLU A 81 6.85 -16.03 -3.17
N GLY A 82 7.36 -14.78 -3.15
CA GLY A 82 6.53 -13.60 -3.26
C GLY A 82 5.81 -13.50 -4.61
N ILE A 83 4.65 -12.85 -4.59
CA ILE A 83 3.82 -12.59 -5.77
C ILE A 83 3.75 -11.10 -6.01
N THR A 84 3.95 -10.68 -7.26
CA THR A 84 3.67 -9.30 -7.68
C THR A 84 2.34 -9.28 -8.42
N TRP A 85 1.45 -8.37 -8.03
CA TRP A 85 0.13 -8.19 -8.60
C TRP A 85 -0.04 -6.77 -9.15
N ASN A 86 -0.30 -6.65 -10.46
CA ASN A 86 -0.35 -5.38 -11.18
C ASN A 86 -1.67 -5.21 -11.92
N THR A 87 -2.78 -5.44 -11.25
CA THR A 87 -4.11 -5.29 -11.83
C THR A 87 -5.04 -4.55 -10.88
N GLY A 88 -6.10 -4.00 -11.42
CA GLY A 88 -7.07 -3.24 -10.66
C GLY A 88 -6.44 -1.95 -10.13
N ASP A 89 -6.61 -1.69 -8.84
CA ASP A 89 -6.13 -0.46 -8.19
C ASP A 89 -4.70 -0.54 -7.70
N TYR A 90 -4.14 -1.74 -7.73
CA TYR A 90 -2.78 -1.94 -7.27
C TYR A 90 -1.80 -1.67 -8.40
N LEU A 91 -0.93 -0.68 -8.20
CA LEU A 91 0.11 -0.33 -9.17
C LEU A 91 1.26 -1.34 -9.14
N ASN A 92 1.59 -1.86 -7.96
CA ASN A 92 2.70 -2.79 -7.78
C ASN A 92 2.57 -3.54 -6.44
N LEU A 93 1.43 -4.18 -6.21
CA LEU A 93 1.21 -4.95 -4.99
C LEU A 93 2.14 -6.15 -4.96
N GLN A 94 3.02 -6.18 -3.96
CA GLN A 94 3.89 -7.30 -3.68
C GLN A 94 3.39 -8.03 -2.43
N ILE A 95 2.94 -9.27 -2.58
CA ILE A 95 2.57 -10.15 -1.48
C ILE A 95 3.79 -10.99 -1.13
N PHE A 96 4.28 -10.93 0.09
CA PHE A 96 5.48 -11.64 0.50
C PHE A 96 5.18 -13.13 0.74
N GLY A 97 5.99 -13.98 0.12
CA GLY A 97 5.96 -15.42 0.35
C GLY A 97 6.76 -15.84 1.59
N ALA A 98 6.68 -17.12 1.92
CA ALA A 98 7.38 -17.69 3.08
C ALA A 98 8.90 -17.43 3.06
N THR A 99 9.52 -17.43 1.87
CA THR A 99 10.96 -17.21 1.69
C THR A 99 11.35 -15.74 1.78
N ASP A 100 10.42 -14.84 1.45
CA ASP A 100 10.69 -13.41 1.34
C ASP A 100 10.26 -12.62 2.57
N LEU A 101 9.44 -13.22 3.45
CA LEU A 101 8.78 -12.52 4.55
C LEU A 101 9.78 -11.84 5.51
N VAL A 102 10.92 -12.47 5.79
CA VAL A 102 11.97 -11.88 6.64
C VAL A 102 12.56 -10.65 5.97
N ARG A 103 12.92 -10.77 4.69
CA ARG A 103 13.47 -9.67 3.89
C ARG A 103 12.46 -8.56 3.62
N GLY A 104 11.18 -8.92 3.54
CA GLY A 104 10.08 -7.99 3.35
C GLY A 104 9.90 -6.99 4.50
N GLN A 105 10.56 -7.21 5.64
CA GLN A 105 10.57 -6.27 6.76
C GLN A 105 11.65 -5.17 6.62
N ASP A 106 12.57 -5.31 5.66
CA ASP A 106 13.63 -4.33 5.42
C ASP A 106 13.02 -2.99 4.97
N GLY A 107 13.47 -1.90 5.60
CA GLY A 107 12.93 -0.56 5.36
C GLY A 107 11.73 -0.18 6.24
N TYR A 108 11.10 -1.16 6.90
CA TYR A 108 9.99 -0.94 7.83
C TYR A 108 10.44 -1.08 9.30
N ASN A 109 10.69 -2.28 9.76
CA ASN A 109 11.14 -2.51 11.13
C ASN A 109 12.67 -2.58 11.28
N TYR A 110 13.41 -2.73 10.18
CA TYR A 110 14.85 -2.90 10.14
C TYR A 110 15.47 -2.13 8.97
N ASN A 111 16.59 -1.43 9.23
CA ASN A 111 17.37 -0.75 8.20
C ASN A 111 18.58 -1.62 7.83
N PRO A 112 18.59 -2.25 6.64
CA PRO A 112 19.67 -3.16 6.25
C PRO A 112 21.00 -2.44 5.93
N VAL A 113 20.99 -1.11 5.78
CA VAL A 113 22.21 -0.32 5.50
C VAL A 113 22.96 0.04 6.79
N THR A 114 22.21 0.43 7.84
CA THR A 114 22.80 0.76 9.16
C THR A 114 22.82 -0.42 10.11
N GLU A 115 22.17 -1.53 9.75
CA GLU A 115 21.98 -2.72 10.57
C GLU A 115 21.26 -2.43 11.91
N GLU A 116 20.33 -1.47 11.90
CA GLU A 116 19.61 -1.01 13.07
C GLU A 116 18.10 -1.23 12.95
N VAL A 117 17.47 -1.45 14.09
CA VAL A 117 16.01 -1.48 14.20
C VAL A 117 15.46 -0.07 14.03
N ILE A 118 14.42 0.08 13.19
CA ILE A 118 13.71 1.34 13.00
C ILE A 118 12.77 1.55 14.19
N SER A 119 13.11 2.50 15.07
CA SER A 119 12.50 2.64 16.40
C SER A 119 11.08 3.19 16.40
N ASP A 120 10.66 3.88 15.34
CA ASP A 120 9.31 4.42 15.16
C ASP A 120 8.34 3.41 14.52
N TRP A 121 8.83 2.25 14.08
CA TRP A 121 8.00 1.15 13.62
C TRP A 121 7.41 0.37 14.82
N PRO A 122 6.08 0.17 14.88
CA PRO A 122 5.46 -0.63 15.91
C PRO A 122 5.78 -2.12 15.72
N GLN A 123 6.57 -2.71 16.64
CA GLN A 123 7.17 -4.04 16.52
C GLN A 123 6.18 -5.21 16.43
N HIS A 124 4.90 -5.00 16.74
CA HIS A 124 3.85 -6.01 16.60
C HIS A 124 3.23 -6.08 15.20
N TYR A 125 3.53 -5.13 14.31
CA TYR A 125 3.09 -5.19 12.93
C TYR A 125 4.09 -5.94 12.06
N LEU A 126 3.61 -7.00 11.41
CA LEU A 126 4.34 -7.77 10.42
C LEU A 126 3.87 -7.38 9.03
N VAL A 127 4.75 -6.85 8.22
CA VAL A 127 4.45 -6.54 6.81
C VAL A 127 4.29 -7.83 6.04
N ILE A 128 3.13 -8.03 5.43
CA ILE A 128 2.81 -9.22 4.60
C ILE A 128 2.73 -8.90 3.12
N ALA A 129 2.50 -7.63 2.80
CA ALA A 129 2.47 -7.12 1.45
C ALA A 129 2.81 -5.62 1.45
N THR A 130 3.13 -5.08 0.26
CA THR A 130 3.37 -3.65 0.05
C THR A 130 2.86 -3.24 -1.32
N ASP A 131 2.29 -2.03 -1.43
CA ASP A 131 1.95 -1.40 -2.72
C ASP A 131 2.61 -0.03 -2.78
N GLU A 132 3.51 0.19 -3.74
CA GLU A 132 4.28 1.44 -3.91
C GLU A 132 4.99 1.91 -2.61
N GLY A 133 5.26 1.00 -1.66
CA GLY A 133 5.89 1.31 -0.38
C GLY A 133 4.92 1.44 0.81
N ASP A 134 3.61 1.47 0.57
CA ASP A 134 2.60 1.42 1.63
C ASP A 134 2.46 -0.02 2.15
N PRO A 135 2.67 -0.28 3.44
CA PRO A 135 2.66 -1.63 3.98
C PRO A 135 1.25 -2.13 4.27
N TYR A 136 1.00 -3.39 4.00
CA TYR A 136 -0.13 -4.17 4.51
C TYR A 136 0.39 -5.13 5.59
N CYS A 137 -0.16 -5.03 6.79
CA CYS A 137 0.40 -5.69 7.97
C CYS A 137 -0.62 -6.54 8.71
N ILE A 138 -0.16 -7.62 9.32
CA ILE A 138 -0.88 -8.33 10.38
C ILE A 138 -0.39 -7.81 11.74
N ASP A 139 -1.32 -7.52 12.65
CA ASP A 139 -1.01 -7.22 14.05
C ASP A 139 -0.85 -8.53 14.86
N LEU A 140 0.38 -8.92 15.07
CA LEU A 140 0.71 -10.17 15.79
C LEU A 140 0.24 -10.18 17.26
N SER A 141 -0.07 -9.02 17.85
CA SER A 141 -0.60 -8.95 19.21
C SER A 141 -2.06 -9.43 19.32
N ARG A 142 -2.78 -9.48 18.19
CA ARG A 142 -4.21 -9.85 18.14
C ARG A 142 -4.44 -11.35 17.98
N GLY A 143 -3.56 -12.03 17.24
CA GLY A 143 -3.69 -13.46 16.93
C GLY A 143 -4.79 -13.78 15.91
N ASP A 144 -5.30 -12.79 15.18
CA ASP A 144 -6.18 -12.89 14.01
C ASP A 144 -5.43 -12.43 12.74
N THR A 145 -6.09 -12.46 11.59
CA THR A 145 -5.52 -12.02 10.30
C THR A 145 -6.11 -10.70 9.80
N ALA A 146 -6.58 -9.83 10.70
CA ALA A 146 -6.96 -8.48 10.32
C ALA A 146 -5.77 -7.73 9.70
N ILE A 147 -6.01 -7.06 8.59
CA ILE A 147 -4.98 -6.36 7.82
C ILE A 147 -5.04 -4.87 8.12
N PHE A 148 -3.90 -4.32 8.46
CA PHE A 148 -3.68 -2.91 8.73
C PHE A 148 -2.78 -2.31 7.66
N THR A 149 -2.98 -1.04 7.36
CA THR A 149 -2.14 -0.27 6.42
C THR A 149 -1.79 1.08 7.01
N ALA A 150 -0.73 1.68 6.48
CA ALA A 150 -0.31 3.04 6.79
C ALA A 150 0.36 3.66 5.56
N TYR A 151 0.29 4.97 5.41
CA TYR A 151 0.97 5.67 4.32
C TYR A 151 2.45 5.85 4.63
N HIS A 152 3.31 5.41 3.72
CA HIS A 152 4.73 5.73 3.79
C HIS A 152 4.98 7.22 3.54
N GLY A 153 6.06 7.79 4.09
CA GLY A 153 6.42 9.19 3.85
C GLY A 153 5.59 10.23 4.60
N ALA A 154 4.61 9.83 5.41
CA ALA A 154 3.85 10.73 6.27
C ALA A 154 4.65 11.25 7.50
N GLY A 155 5.87 10.74 7.72
CA GLY A 155 6.74 11.08 8.83
C GLY A 155 6.39 10.38 10.15
N ARG A 156 5.37 9.53 10.14
CA ARG A 156 4.94 8.65 11.23
C ARG A 156 4.10 7.52 10.68
N TRP A 157 4.01 6.43 11.41
CA TRP A 157 3.21 5.27 11.05
C TRP A 157 1.86 5.32 11.80
N ASP A 158 0.81 5.82 11.11
CA ASP A 158 -0.56 5.82 11.61
C ASP A 158 -1.32 4.65 10.97
N PHE A 159 -1.33 3.50 11.64
CA PHE A 159 -2.00 2.31 11.14
C PHE A 159 -3.51 2.36 11.32
N GLU A 160 -4.24 2.05 10.26
CA GLU A 160 -5.67 1.83 10.26
C GLU A 160 -6.01 0.43 9.72
N MET A 161 -7.12 -0.13 10.16
CA MET A 161 -7.57 -1.44 9.69
C MET A 161 -8.16 -1.29 8.29
N ALA A 162 -7.50 -1.91 7.31
CA ALA A 162 -7.95 -1.93 5.92
C ALA A 162 -8.93 -3.07 5.65
N TYR A 163 -8.68 -4.25 6.23
CA TYR A 163 -9.51 -5.43 6.04
C TYR A 163 -9.68 -6.21 7.33
N ASP A 164 -10.86 -6.79 7.55
CA ASP A 164 -11.19 -7.55 8.76
C ASP A 164 -10.39 -8.86 8.90
N HIS A 165 -9.95 -9.44 7.78
CA HIS A 165 -9.20 -10.70 7.74
C HIS A 165 -8.51 -10.90 6.37
N LEU A 166 -7.57 -11.86 6.32
CA LEU A 166 -6.76 -12.16 5.14
C LEU A 166 -7.60 -12.45 3.89
N VAL A 167 -8.69 -13.22 4.00
CA VAL A 167 -9.55 -13.55 2.85
C VAL A 167 -10.17 -12.29 2.25
N ALA A 168 -10.62 -11.34 3.07
CA ALA A 168 -11.16 -10.07 2.58
C ALA A 168 -10.11 -9.24 1.83
N PHE A 169 -8.86 -9.23 2.31
CA PHE A 169 -7.74 -8.61 1.60
C PHE A 169 -7.49 -9.29 0.25
N LEU A 170 -7.41 -10.61 0.20
CA LEU A 170 -7.20 -11.35 -1.05
C LEU A 170 -8.37 -11.18 -2.03
N GLN A 171 -9.60 -11.09 -1.54
CA GLN A 171 -10.77 -10.80 -2.38
C GLN A 171 -10.72 -9.40 -2.98
N SER A 172 -10.26 -8.39 -2.24
CA SER A 172 -10.14 -7.01 -2.74
C SER A 172 -9.20 -6.89 -3.94
N VAL A 173 -8.20 -7.78 -4.02
CA VAL A 173 -7.26 -7.81 -5.14
C VAL A 173 -7.92 -8.22 -6.46
N LEU A 174 -9.07 -8.91 -6.40
CA LEU A 174 -9.84 -9.36 -7.57
C LEU A 174 -10.87 -8.34 -8.06
N VAL A 175 -11.24 -7.38 -7.22
CA VAL A 175 -12.27 -6.39 -7.54
C VAL A 175 -11.60 -5.17 -8.17
N PRO A 176 -11.83 -4.87 -9.47
CA PRO A 176 -11.40 -3.59 -10.03
C PRO A 176 -12.17 -2.45 -9.34
N SER A 177 -11.51 -1.43 -8.84
CA SER A 177 -12.11 -0.28 -8.13
C SER A 177 -13.16 0.46 -8.92
N HIS A 178 -13.05 0.45 -10.25
CA HIS A 178 -14.07 1.10 -11.08
C HIS A 178 -15.47 0.45 -10.99
N LEU A 179 -15.62 -0.68 -10.28
CA LEU A 179 -16.95 -1.23 -9.97
C LEU A 179 -17.53 -0.68 -8.65
N GLU A 180 -16.68 -0.12 -7.77
CA GLU A 180 -17.13 0.58 -6.56
C GLU A 180 -17.45 2.06 -6.85
N GLU A 181 -16.90 2.65 -7.92
CA GLU A 181 -17.19 4.03 -8.33
C GLU A 181 -18.67 4.28 -8.68
N GLU A 182 -19.46 3.25 -9.01
CA GLU A 182 -20.92 3.40 -9.20
C GLU A 182 -21.71 3.51 -7.88
N GLN A 183 -21.09 3.29 -6.71
CA GLN A 183 -21.74 3.39 -5.39
C GLN A 183 -21.10 4.41 -4.44
N LEU A 184 -19.88 4.84 -4.69
CA LEU A 184 -19.32 6.00 -4.02
C LEU A 184 -19.80 7.24 -4.79
N GLU A 185 -20.69 8.02 -4.16
CA GLU A 185 -20.99 9.38 -4.60
C GLU A 185 -19.66 10.02 -5.05
N GLU A 186 -19.66 10.63 -6.25
CA GLU A 186 -18.56 11.43 -6.78
C GLU A 186 -17.94 12.31 -5.69
N HIS A 187 -17.04 11.81 -4.91
CA HIS A 187 -15.99 12.63 -4.37
C HIS A 187 -15.03 12.88 -5.54
N SER A 188 -15.51 13.70 -6.49
CA SER A 188 -14.63 14.33 -7.44
C SER A 188 -13.61 15.08 -6.60
N TYR A 189 -12.41 14.54 -6.49
CA TYR A 189 -11.28 15.32 -6.00
C TYR A 189 -11.16 16.49 -6.97
N ASN A 190 -11.69 17.64 -6.57
CA ASN A 190 -11.52 18.85 -7.32
C ASN A 190 -10.04 19.15 -7.32
N TYR A 191 -9.39 18.87 -8.44
CA TYR A 191 -8.03 19.32 -8.67
C TYR A 191 -8.05 20.80 -8.98
N TYR A 192 -7.32 21.55 -8.20
CA TYR A 192 -7.18 22.97 -8.35
C TYR A 192 -5.84 23.30 -9.01
N GLU A 193 -5.86 24.30 -9.85
CA GLU A 193 -4.66 24.91 -10.39
C GLU A 193 -4.52 26.32 -9.80
N VAL A 194 -3.37 26.60 -9.21
CA VAL A 194 -3.08 27.92 -8.63
C VAL A 194 -2.06 28.62 -9.51
N TYR A 195 -2.40 29.83 -9.92
CA TYR A 195 -1.59 30.64 -10.81
C TYR A 195 -1.16 31.96 -10.14
N ILE A 196 0.10 32.35 -10.32
CA ILE A 196 0.51 33.73 -10.11
C ILE A 196 0.21 34.52 -11.39
N THR A 197 -0.68 35.53 -11.27
CA THR A 197 -1.13 36.36 -12.38
C THR A 197 -0.44 37.70 -12.47
N GLY A 198 0.43 38.02 -11.50
CA GLY A 198 1.12 39.29 -11.45
C GLY A 198 2.13 39.41 -10.31
N ASN A 199 2.74 40.59 -10.20
CA ASN A 199 3.86 40.83 -9.25
C ASN A 199 3.42 41.01 -7.78
N GLY A 200 2.11 41.01 -7.48
CA GLY A 200 1.62 41.34 -6.14
C GLY A 200 1.97 42.80 -5.71
N LYS A 201 1.76 43.13 -4.44
CA LYS A 201 2.16 44.43 -3.86
C LYS A 201 3.66 44.47 -3.60
N ASP A 202 4.28 43.35 -3.29
CA ASP A 202 5.71 43.22 -3.01
C ASP A 202 6.39 42.25 -4.00
N LYS A 203 6.96 42.85 -5.06
CA LYS A 203 7.64 42.08 -6.10
C LYS A 203 8.77 41.22 -5.57
N LEU A 204 9.50 41.67 -4.55
CA LEU A 204 10.64 40.93 -4.00
C LEU A 204 10.17 39.68 -3.26
N LYS A 205 9.12 39.78 -2.45
CA LYS A 205 8.52 38.66 -1.76
C LYS A 205 7.93 37.64 -2.74
N THR A 206 7.25 38.10 -3.80
CA THR A 206 6.73 37.23 -4.86
C THR A 206 7.84 36.45 -5.57
N LEU A 207 8.99 37.10 -5.84
CA LEU A 207 10.15 36.45 -6.43
C LEU A 207 10.80 35.40 -5.48
N LEU A 208 10.87 35.69 -4.19
CA LEU A 208 11.39 34.75 -3.20
C LEU A 208 10.48 33.54 -3.05
N LEU A 209 9.16 33.75 -3.09
CA LEU A 209 8.20 32.65 -3.08
C LEU A 209 8.31 31.77 -4.34
N LEU A 210 8.37 32.38 -5.52
CA LEU A 210 8.58 31.65 -6.78
C LEU A 210 9.87 30.84 -6.76
N LYS A 211 10.97 31.43 -6.28
CA LYS A 211 12.24 30.73 -6.12
C LYS A 211 12.09 29.49 -5.24
N LYS A 212 11.36 29.61 -4.11
CA LYS A 212 11.09 28.51 -3.18
C LYS A 212 10.24 27.40 -3.85
N ILE A 213 9.10 27.76 -4.46
CA ILE A 213 8.15 26.82 -5.06
C ILE A 213 8.76 26.11 -6.27
N MET A 214 9.43 26.85 -7.15
CA MET A 214 10.01 26.28 -8.37
C MET A 214 11.39 25.64 -8.15
N SER A 215 11.93 25.73 -6.93
CA SER A 215 13.30 25.25 -6.59
C SER A 215 14.35 25.77 -7.58
N CYS A 216 14.24 27.02 -8.01
CA CYS A 216 15.06 27.61 -9.07
C CYS A 216 15.90 28.81 -8.60
N ASP A 217 16.81 29.28 -9.46
CA ASP A 217 17.59 30.47 -9.22
C ASP A 217 16.75 31.76 -9.34
N TYR A 218 17.23 32.83 -8.71
CA TYR A 218 16.58 34.13 -8.73
C TYR A 218 16.38 34.70 -10.15
N SER A 219 17.33 34.43 -11.05
CA SER A 219 17.25 34.85 -12.45
C SER A 219 16.12 34.15 -13.21
N ILE A 220 15.90 32.85 -12.92
CA ILE A 220 14.82 32.04 -13.50
C ILE A 220 13.49 32.49 -12.93
N ALA A 221 13.36 32.65 -11.61
CA ALA A 221 12.14 33.14 -10.99
C ALA A 221 11.72 34.53 -11.53
N ARG A 222 12.70 35.41 -11.75
CA ARG A 222 12.45 36.73 -12.34
C ARG A 222 11.95 36.65 -13.77
N LYS A 223 12.56 35.80 -14.61
CA LYS A 223 12.12 35.55 -15.99
C LYS A 223 10.70 34.99 -16.04
N SER A 224 10.41 34.03 -15.16
CA SER A 224 9.07 33.43 -15.07
C SER A 224 8.03 34.48 -14.70
N LEU A 225 8.35 35.40 -13.76
CA LEU A 225 7.42 36.44 -13.34
C LEU A 225 7.08 37.45 -14.48
N GLU A 226 7.92 37.54 -15.50
CA GLU A 226 7.67 38.34 -16.70
C GLU A 226 6.70 37.65 -17.68
N GLN A 227 6.44 36.34 -17.48
CA GLN A 227 5.61 35.48 -18.34
C GLN A 227 4.33 34.99 -17.61
N THR A 228 3.72 35.83 -16.81
CA THR A 228 2.46 35.50 -16.13
C THR A 228 1.32 35.24 -17.13
N PRO A 229 0.37 34.31 -16.84
CA PRO A 229 0.20 33.57 -15.60
C PRO A 229 1.16 32.38 -15.46
N ILE A 230 1.67 32.13 -14.24
CA ILE A 230 2.56 31.03 -13.93
C ILE A 230 1.80 30.01 -13.08
N LEU A 231 1.65 28.77 -13.55
CA LEU A 231 1.14 27.68 -12.73
C LEU A 231 2.17 27.34 -11.64
N ILE A 232 1.76 27.43 -10.37
CA ILE A 232 2.62 27.20 -9.20
C ILE A 232 2.20 25.98 -8.39
N TYR A 233 0.98 25.50 -8.59
CA TYR A 233 0.48 24.31 -7.93
C TYR A 233 -0.65 23.68 -8.74
N ARG A 234 -0.66 22.32 -8.74
CA ARG A 234 -1.78 21.53 -9.23
C ARG A 234 -2.01 20.40 -8.21
N GLY A 235 -3.19 20.32 -7.63
CA GLY A 235 -3.50 19.29 -6.65
C GLY A 235 -4.82 19.54 -5.92
N VAL A 236 -5.01 18.85 -4.80
CA VAL A 236 -6.23 18.87 -3.99
C VAL A 236 -6.36 20.14 -3.15
N GLU A 237 -7.57 20.41 -2.65
CA GLU A 237 -7.92 21.61 -1.90
C GLU A 237 -7.01 21.90 -0.69
N ALA A 238 -6.59 20.85 0.04
CA ALA A 238 -5.71 21.01 1.19
C ALA A 238 -4.37 21.70 0.85
N GLY A 239 -3.76 21.34 -0.30
CA GLY A 239 -2.54 22.00 -0.78
C GLY A 239 -2.78 23.44 -1.24
N VAL A 240 -3.95 23.74 -1.82
CA VAL A 240 -4.34 25.11 -2.17
C VAL A 240 -4.44 25.98 -0.93
N LEU A 241 -5.13 25.51 0.11
CA LEU A 241 -5.31 26.23 1.37
C LEU A 241 -3.98 26.52 2.09
N GLN A 242 -3.04 25.60 2.01
CA GLN A 242 -1.69 25.83 2.55
C GLN A 242 -0.95 26.91 1.77
N LEU A 243 -1.01 26.85 0.43
CA LEU A 243 -0.37 27.82 -0.45
C LEU A 243 -1.02 29.21 -0.33
N GLU A 244 -2.34 29.29 -0.19
CA GLU A 244 -3.05 30.55 0.08
C GLU A 244 -2.56 31.24 1.34
N LYS A 245 -2.31 30.52 2.43
CA LYS A 245 -1.74 31.07 3.66
C LYS A 245 -0.35 31.66 3.40
N GLU A 246 0.50 31.01 2.63
CA GLU A 246 1.81 31.52 2.24
C GLU A 246 1.69 32.78 1.35
N LEU A 247 0.75 32.79 0.42
CA LEU A 247 0.48 33.93 -0.48
C LEU A 247 -0.09 35.14 0.28
N GLN A 248 -1.00 34.92 1.23
CA GLN A 248 -1.55 35.99 2.07
C GLN A 248 -0.49 36.67 2.94
N ALA A 249 0.51 35.91 3.40
CA ALA A 249 1.61 36.46 4.20
C ALA A 249 2.53 37.42 3.41
N ILE A 250 2.43 37.44 2.08
CA ILE A 250 3.23 38.29 1.16
C ILE A 250 2.41 39.35 0.42
N SER A 251 1.07 39.31 0.56
CA SER A 251 0.14 40.31 -0.02
C SER A 251 0.08 41.56 0.82
#